data_9a2254fe6207a0b0829a56cc0d62140f
#
_entry.id   9a2254fe6207a0b0829a56cc0d62140f
#
_cell.length_a   1.000
_cell.length_b   1.000
_cell.length_c   1.000
_cell.angle_alpha   90.00
_cell.angle_beta   90.00
_cell.angle_gamma   90.00
#
_symmetry.space_group_name_H-M   'P 1'
#
loop_
_entity.id
_entity.type
_entity.pdbx_description
1 polymer ?
#
loop_
_entity_poly.entity_id
_entity_poly.type
_entity_poly.pdbx_seq_one_letter_code
_entity_poly.pdbx_strand_id
1 'polypeptide(L)'
;MQKTDWSGDESTGNLPVSGRLVENYIKSIDDKATPTEELAAGETKAPTSGAVFASLVGTVTNIDVTDSEDGTQYVMTVTQKDGEGGESDREVRFSKYSDDDKVVVNIDLTDASGSSLPASQYLSLGTGFVVRYAVGVGTAGGGEVSGYSDLKAKVVVKRGSTVLSEFQDAEFVGVTAGQSYTFDASPYLKDATTYTVQVEAQAGYDGGTLMKTATARVTMVAMELSTTYSVGNGLADGGYRNDVNIPFTAKGTSGEKNIYYRVNGGQAF
;
A
#
# COMPACT_ATOMS: atom_id res chain seq x y z
N MET A 1 3.31 0.35 40.91
CA MET A 1 3.49 0.08 39.50
C MET A 1 4.45 1.14 38.96
N GLN A 2 5.64 0.76 38.51
CA GLN A 2 6.58 1.74 37.96
C GLN A 2 6.06 2.20 36.59
N LYS A 3 5.83 3.50 36.44
CA LYS A 3 5.40 4.19 35.20
C LYS A 3 6.34 3.93 33.99
N THR A 4 7.50 3.34 34.26
CA THR A 4 8.58 3.10 33.32
C THR A 4 8.35 1.95 32.35
N ASP A 5 7.46 1.01 32.65
CA ASP A 5 7.24 -0.16 31.76
C ASP A 5 6.27 0.12 30.60
N TRP A 6 5.61 1.28 30.64
CA TRP A 6 4.64 1.72 29.64
C TRP A 6 5.08 2.93 28.82
N SER A 7 6.19 3.57 29.22
CA SER A 7 6.81 4.63 28.42
C SER A 7 7.70 4.03 27.34
N GLY A 8 7.10 3.38 26.39
CA GLY A 8 7.75 3.22 25.08
C GLY A 8 8.15 4.62 24.61
N ASP A 9 9.31 4.71 24.01
CA ASP A 9 9.91 5.93 23.47
C ASP A 9 8.84 6.77 22.74
N GLU A 10 8.39 7.86 23.36
CA GLU A 10 7.41 8.81 22.79
C GLU A 10 7.89 9.37 21.45
N SER A 11 9.19 9.25 21.13
CA SER A 11 9.80 9.78 19.92
C SER A 11 9.56 8.93 18.68
N THR A 12 9.21 7.65 18.81
CA THR A 12 9.13 6.74 17.66
C THR A 12 7.72 6.37 17.24
N GLY A 13 6.70 6.69 18.02
CA GLY A 13 5.30 6.37 17.69
C GLY A 13 5.01 4.85 17.55
N ASN A 14 5.90 4.01 18.02
CA ASN A 14 5.96 2.57 17.74
C ASN A 14 5.38 1.70 18.85
N LEU A 15 4.49 2.24 19.68
CA LEU A 15 3.70 1.37 20.55
C LEU A 15 2.73 0.56 19.70
N PRO A 16 2.56 -0.73 19.98
CA PRO A 16 1.46 -1.50 19.38
C PRO A 16 0.15 -0.75 19.58
N VAL A 17 -0.74 -0.78 18.58
CA VAL A 17 -2.03 -0.06 18.61
C VAL A 17 -2.79 -0.30 19.91
N SER A 18 -2.65 -1.49 20.48
CA SER A 18 -3.17 -1.89 21.78
C SER A 18 -2.59 -1.11 22.96
N GLY A 19 -1.28 -0.91 22.99
CA GLY A 19 -0.62 -0.11 24.03
C GLY A 19 -1.05 1.34 23.98
N ARG A 20 -1.18 1.91 22.78
CA ARG A 20 -1.68 3.28 22.57
C ARG A 20 -3.14 3.47 23.01
N LEU A 21 -4.00 2.50 22.79
CA LEU A 21 -5.41 2.57 23.21
C LEU A 21 -5.53 2.59 24.75
N VAL A 22 -4.78 1.74 25.43
CA VAL A 22 -4.74 1.70 26.89
C VAL A 22 -4.12 2.98 27.44
N GLU A 23 -3.02 3.44 26.85
CA GLU A 23 -2.34 4.68 27.26
C GLU A 23 -3.22 5.92 27.02
N ASN A 24 -3.90 6.01 25.86
CA ASN A 24 -4.84 7.10 25.57
C ASN A 24 -6.06 7.05 26.50
N TYR A 25 -6.52 5.87 26.87
CA TYR A 25 -7.61 5.72 27.82
C TYR A 25 -7.16 6.14 29.22
N ILE A 26 -6.00 5.68 29.68
CA ILE A 26 -5.41 6.10 30.95
C ILE A 26 -5.14 7.61 30.96
N LYS A 27 -4.57 8.15 29.87
CA LYS A 27 -4.32 9.59 29.71
C LYS A 27 -5.61 10.40 29.64
N SER A 28 -6.67 9.89 29.01
CA SER A 28 -7.98 10.54 28.97
C SER A 28 -8.67 10.53 30.35
N ILE A 29 -8.35 9.59 31.20
CA ILE A 29 -8.78 9.55 32.59
C ILE A 29 -7.94 10.54 33.43
N ASP A 30 -6.62 10.56 33.24
CA ASP A 30 -5.69 11.48 33.92
C ASP A 30 -5.97 12.96 33.56
N ASP A 31 -6.18 13.28 32.27
CA ASP A 31 -6.48 14.64 31.80
C ASP A 31 -7.85 15.17 32.28
N LYS A 32 -8.78 14.28 32.59
CA LYS A 32 -10.11 14.64 33.16
C LYS A 32 -10.14 14.65 34.65
N ALA A 33 -9.09 14.15 35.31
CA ALA A 33 -8.95 14.10 36.74
C ALA A 33 -8.30 15.37 37.27
N THR A 34 -9.09 16.40 37.53
CA THR A 34 -8.70 17.42 38.50
C THR A 34 -9.05 16.88 39.90
N PRO A 35 -8.05 16.54 40.75
CA PRO A 35 -8.30 15.94 42.05
C PRO A 35 -8.61 17.05 43.05
N THR A 36 -9.84 17.51 43.16
CA THR A 36 -10.16 18.56 44.13
C THR A 36 -11.53 18.44 44.81
N GLU A 37 -12.25 17.35 44.65
CA GLU A 37 -13.48 17.22 45.48
C GLU A 37 -13.60 15.81 46.04
N GLU A 38 -13.41 15.67 47.37
CA GLU A 38 -13.89 14.51 48.13
C GLU A 38 -15.41 14.41 47.99
N LEU A 39 -15.88 13.23 47.58
CA LEU A 39 -17.31 12.95 47.57
C LEU A 39 -17.84 12.97 49.00
N ALA A 40 -18.58 14.01 49.36
CA ALA A 40 -19.34 14.02 50.59
C ALA A 40 -20.51 13.04 50.47
N ALA A 41 -20.70 12.23 51.48
CA ALA A 41 -21.81 11.27 51.56
C ALA A 41 -23.16 12.03 51.44
N GLY A 42 -23.86 11.80 50.31
CA GLY A 42 -25.18 12.40 50.03
C GLY A 42 -25.28 13.30 48.81
N GLU A 43 -24.21 13.52 48.05
CA GLU A 43 -24.26 14.30 46.79
C GLU A 43 -24.88 13.51 45.64
N THR A 44 -25.88 14.11 45.01
CA THR A 44 -26.58 13.54 43.83
C THR A 44 -25.92 13.91 42.48
N LYS A 45 -24.79 14.61 42.47
CA LYS A 45 -24.05 14.90 41.29
C LYS A 45 -23.21 13.69 40.88
N ALA A 46 -23.28 13.30 39.60
CA ALA A 46 -22.40 12.29 39.09
C ALA A 46 -20.95 12.68 39.39
N PRO A 47 -20.16 11.81 40.05
CA PRO A 47 -18.79 12.12 40.38
C PRO A 47 -18.02 12.40 39.10
N THR A 48 -17.15 13.42 39.10
CA THR A 48 -16.21 13.63 38.01
C THR A 48 -15.36 12.37 37.88
N SER A 49 -14.97 12.03 36.68
CA SER A 49 -14.11 10.86 36.39
C SER A 49 -12.88 10.80 37.31
N GLY A 50 -12.36 11.97 37.74
CA GLY A 50 -11.26 12.08 38.67
C GLY A 50 -11.58 11.67 40.11
N ALA A 51 -12.77 11.99 40.63
CA ALA A 51 -13.18 11.54 41.96
C ALA A 51 -13.39 10.04 42.02
N VAL A 52 -13.92 9.43 40.93
CA VAL A 52 -14.03 7.98 40.80
C VAL A 52 -12.64 7.33 40.73
N PHE A 53 -11.72 7.92 40.01
CA PHE A 53 -10.35 7.42 39.89
C PHE A 53 -9.61 7.54 41.25
N ALA A 54 -9.71 8.67 41.93
CA ALA A 54 -9.07 8.86 43.22
C ALA A 54 -9.61 7.90 44.28
N SER A 55 -10.92 7.58 44.25
CA SER A 55 -11.51 6.57 45.16
C SER A 55 -11.09 5.13 44.81
N LEU A 56 -10.77 4.86 43.52
CA LEU A 56 -10.35 3.55 43.06
C LEU A 56 -8.84 3.30 43.28
N VAL A 57 -8.00 4.34 43.19
CA VAL A 57 -6.52 4.23 43.32
C VAL A 57 -6.09 3.62 44.66
N GLY A 58 -6.85 3.84 45.72
CA GLY A 58 -6.57 3.23 47.04
C GLY A 58 -6.94 1.75 47.14
N THR A 59 -7.74 1.22 46.22
CA THR A 59 -8.29 -0.15 46.30
C THR A 59 -7.73 -1.07 45.21
N VAL A 60 -7.18 -0.52 44.13
CA VAL A 60 -6.57 -1.33 43.04
C VAL A 60 -5.20 -1.83 43.46
N THR A 61 -5.04 -3.13 43.51
CA THR A 61 -3.79 -3.80 43.92
C THR A 61 -2.99 -4.32 42.73
N ASN A 62 -3.66 -4.64 41.63
CA ASN A 62 -3.02 -5.09 40.41
C ASN A 62 -3.83 -4.74 39.16
N ILE A 63 -3.15 -4.48 38.06
CA ILE A 63 -3.74 -4.41 36.71
C ILE A 63 -2.88 -5.29 35.82
N ASP A 64 -3.47 -6.30 35.22
CA ASP A 64 -2.84 -7.20 34.30
C ASP A 64 -3.57 -7.13 32.94
N VAL A 65 -2.80 -7.24 31.84
CA VAL A 65 -3.36 -7.25 30.48
C VAL A 65 -2.81 -8.47 29.76
N THR A 66 -3.69 -9.39 29.43
CA THR A 66 -3.36 -10.63 28.72
C THR A 66 -4.15 -10.74 27.43
N ASP A 67 -3.73 -11.66 26.58
CA ASP A 67 -4.51 -12.05 25.42
C ASP A 67 -5.67 -12.98 25.83
N SER A 68 -6.83 -12.82 25.18
CA SER A 68 -7.90 -13.82 25.28
C SER A 68 -7.45 -15.16 24.67
N GLU A 69 -8.06 -16.27 25.11
CA GLU A 69 -7.71 -17.62 24.61
C GLU A 69 -7.83 -17.75 23.09
N ASP A 70 -8.78 -17.05 22.48
CA ASP A 70 -9.00 -17.02 21.02
C ASP A 70 -8.09 -16.01 20.29
N GLY A 71 -7.28 -15.25 21.03
CA GLY A 71 -6.36 -14.26 20.48
C GLY A 71 -7.02 -13.02 19.88
N THR A 72 -8.35 -12.86 20.00
CA THR A 72 -9.11 -11.77 19.36
C THR A 72 -9.28 -10.53 20.24
N GLN A 73 -9.03 -10.66 21.54
CA GLN A 73 -9.24 -9.58 22.50
C GLN A 73 -8.05 -9.44 23.45
N TYR A 74 -7.91 -8.24 24.03
CA TYR A 74 -7.12 -8.01 25.24
C TYR A 74 -8.05 -8.11 26.44
N VAL A 75 -7.65 -8.83 27.46
CA VAL A 75 -8.33 -8.95 28.72
C VAL A 75 -7.55 -8.15 29.75
N MET A 76 -8.12 -7.04 30.22
CA MET A 76 -7.58 -6.27 31.33
C MET A 76 -8.24 -6.72 32.62
N THR A 77 -7.47 -7.33 33.49
CA THR A 77 -7.89 -7.76 34.82
C THR A 77 -7.46 -6.72 35.83
N VAL A 78 -8.41 -6.15 36.53
CA VAL A 78 -8.18 -5.18 37.63
C VAL A 78 -8.48 -5.88 38.92
N THR A 79 -7.47 -6.11 39.75
CA THR A 79 -7.62 -6.67 41.10
C THR A 79 -7.84 -5.54 42.11
N GLN A 80 -8.91 -5.60 42.84
CA GLN A 80 -9.30 -4.60 43.86
C GLN A 80 -9.38 -5.26 45.21
N LYS A 81 -8.96 -4.54 46.28
CA LYS A 81 -9.27 -4.93 47.66
C LYS A 81 -10.68 -4.49 48.03
N ASP A 82 -11.46 -5.40 48.57
CA ASP A 82 -12.71 -5.05 49.24
C ASP A 82 -12.44 -4.40 50.60
N GLY A 83 -13.47 -3.82 51.19
CA GLY A 83 -13.36 -3.15 52.49
C GLY A 83 -13.03 -4.08 53.68
N GLU A 84 -13.01 -5.41 53.45
CA GLU A 84 -12.76 -6.46 54.47
C GLU A 84 -11.38 -7.12 54.25
N GLY A 85 -10.61 -6.69 53.24
CA GLY A 85 -9.26 -7.17 52.93
C GLY A 85 -9.23 -8.37 51.98
N GLY A 86 -10.38 -8.76 51.42
CA GLY A 86 -10.45 -9.69 50.30
C GLY A 86 -10.02 -9.06 48.98
N GLU A 87 -9.63 -9.87 48.01
CA GLU A 87 -9.31 -9.41 46.64
C GLU A 87 -10.40 -9.90 45.68
N SER A 88 -10.80 -9.02 44.77
CA SER A 88 -11.73 -9.35 43.70
C SER A 88 -11.17 -8.87 42.34
N ASP A 89 -11.33 -9.71 41.34
CA ASP A 89 -10.91 -9.41 39.98
C ASP A 89 -12.10 -8.90 39.16
N ARG A 90 -11.84 -7.86 38.39
CA ARG A 90 -12.76 -7.32 37.40
C ARG A 90 -12.11 -7.35 36.02
N GLU A 91 -12.76 -8.06 35.10
CA GLU A 91 -12.29 -8.15 33.74
C GLU A 91 -12.97 -7.11 32.85
N VAL A 92 -12.17 -6.44 32.00
CA VAL A 92 -12.64 -5.61 30.91
C VAL A 92 -11.99 -6.12 29.64
N ARG A 93 -12.80 -6.38 28.62
CA ARG A 93 -12.33 -6.94 27.35
C ARG A 93 -12.34 -5.87 26.25
N PHE A 94 -11.23 -5.79 25.51
CA PHE A 94 -11.06 -4.89 24.39
C PHE A 94 -10.77 -5.74 23.15
N SER A 95 -11.52 -5.53 22.07
CA SER A 95 -11.21 -6.20 20.80
C SER A 95 -9.83 -5.78 20.32
N LYS A 96 -9.00 -6.74 19.91
CA LYS A 96 -7.79 -6.45 19.15
C LYS A 96 -8.23 -5.88 17.81
N TYR A 97 -7.80 -4.66 17.52
CA TYR A 97 -7.89 -4.15 16.18
C TYR A 97 -6.77 -4.83 15.38
N SER A 98 -7.12 -5.83 14.59
CA SER A 98 -6.21 -6.35 13.58
C SER A 98 -6.15 -5.32 12.45
N ASP A 99 -4.95 -4.97 11.98
CA ASP A 99 -4.83 -4.20 10.74
C ASP A 99 -5.53 -4.91 9.56
N ASP A 100 -5.73 -6.22 9.68
CA ASP A 100 -6.44 -7.05 8.71
C ASP A 100 -7.94 -6.74 8.63
N ASP A 101 -8.56 -6.22 9.70
CA ASP A 101 -9.96 -5.81 9.73
C ASP A 101 -10.20 -4.41 9.16
N LYS A 102 -9.12 -3.68 8.89
CA LYS A 102 -9.21 -2.34 8.32
C LYS A 102 -9.84 -2.38 6.93
N VAL A 103 -10.92 -1.63 6.76
CA VAL A 103 -11.58 -1.50 5.46
C VAL A 103 -10.71 -0.69 4.51
N VAL A 104 -10.48 -1.23 3.34
CA VAL A 104 -9.62 -0.65 2.31
C VAL A 104 -10.25 -0.80 0.92
N VAL A 105 -9.89 0.10 0.02
CA VAL A 105 -10.11 -0.11 -1.41
C VAL A 105 -9.00 -1.00 -1.94
N ASN A 106 -9.34 -2.02 -2.71
CA ASN A 106 -8.42 -2.92 -3.37
C ASN A 106 -8.39 -2.64 -4.87
N ILE A 107 -7.21 -2.69 -5.48
CA ILE A 107 -7.02 -2.58 -6.92
C ILE A 107 -6.16 -3.76 -7.35
N ASP A 108 -6.71 -4.60 -8.21
CA ASP A 108 -5.95 -5.66 -8.87
C ASP A 108 -5.56 -5.20 -10.27
N LEU A 109 -4.26 -5.25 -10.57
CA LEU A 109 -3.71 -4.88 -11.88
C LEU A 109 -3.13 -6.10 -12.56
N THR A 110 -3.58 -6.35 -13.78
CA THR A 110 -3.11 -7.45 -14.62
C THR A 110 -2.79 -6.97 -16.04
N ASP A 111 -2.09 -7.79 -16.80
CA ASP A 111 -1.93 -7.59 -18.23
C ASP A 111 -3.21 -7.94 -19.02
N ALA A 112 -3.16 -7.83 -20.33
CA ALA A 112 -4.29 -8.15 -21.20
C ALA A 112 -4.75 -9.61 -21.10
N SER A 113 -3.86 -10.53 -20.68
CA SER A 113 -4.17 -11.96 -20.51
C SER A 113 -4.76 -12.28 -19.14
N GLY A 114 -4.71 -11.33 -18.19
CA GLY A 114 -5.10 -11.52 -16.80
C GLY A 114 -3.95 -12.01 -15.91
N SER A 115 -2.71 -12.01 -16.39
CA SER A 115 -1.53 -12.34 -15.59
C SER A 115 -1.03 -11.11 -14.82
N SER A 116 -0.43 -11.34 -13.66
CA SER A 116 0.15 -10.27 -12.86
C SER A 116 1.18 -9.47 -13.65
N LEU A 117 1.06 -8.15 -13.57
CA LEU A 117 2.04 -7.24 -14.17
C LEU A 117 3.34 -7.27 -13.36
N PRO A 118 4.51 -7.41 -14.01
CA PRO A 118 5.78 -7.25 -13.32
C PRO A 118 5.94 -5.80 -12.84
N ALA A 119 6.69 -5.60 -11.77
CA ALA A 119 6.93 -4.27 -11.18
C ALA A 119 7.54 -3.27 -12.18
N SER A 120 8.27 -3.78 -13.18
CA SER A 120 8.78 -3.02 -14.31
C SER A 120 8.89 -3.93 -15.52
N GLN A 121 8.57 -3.42 -16.69
CA GLN A 121 8.79 -4.13 -17.94
C GLN A 121 9.42 -3.20 -18.99
N TYR A 122 10.11 -3.82 -19.93
CA TYR A 122 10.76 -3.13 -21.04
C TYR A 122 10.13 -3.62 -22.34
N LEU A 123 9.61 -2.68 -23.12
CA LEU A 123 8.97 -2.96 -24.40
C LEU A 123 9.62 -2.14 -25.50
N SER A 124 9.65 -2.67 -26.71
CA SER A 124 10.07 -1.89 -27.87
C SER A 124 9.08 -0.75 -28.12
N LEU A 125 9.58 0.40 -28.52
CA LEU A 125 8.75 1.51 -28.92
C LEU A 125 7.78 1.08 -30.03
N GLY A 126 6.50 1.40 -29.86
CA GLY A 126 5.42 0.95 -30.74
C GLY A 126 4.79 -0.40 -30.36
N THR A 127 5.32 -1.11 -29.35
CA THR A 127 4.63 -2.28 -28.80
C THR A 127 3.41 -1.85 -27.98
N GLY A 128 2.30 -2.55 -28.15
CA GLY A 128 1.09 -2.31 -27.36
C GLY A 128 1.30 -2.58 -25.87
N PHE A 129 0.68 -1.75 -25.03
CA PHE A 129 0.66 -1.93 -23.60
C PHE A 129 -0.76 -1.73 -23.06
N VAL A 130 -1.37 -2.81 -22.64
CA VAL A 130 -2.74 -2.85 -22.13
C VAL A 130 -2.71 -3.26 -20.68
N VAL A 131 -3.41 -2.52 -19.84
CA VAL A 131 -3.59 -2.79 -18.43
C VAL A 131 -5.06 -3.15 -18.19
N ARG A 132 -5.30 -4.25 -17.49
CA ARG A 132 -6.61 -4.56 -16.94
C ARG A 132 -6.60 -4.27 -15.45
N TYR A 133 -7.69 -3.75 -14.96
CA TYR A 133 -7.84 -3.49 -13.52
C TYR A 133 -9.23 -3.87 -13.03
N ALA A 134 -9.28 -4.37 -11.81
CA ALA A 134 -10.51 -4.57 -11.07
C ALA A 134 -10.40 -3.83 -9.74
N VAL A 135 -11.50 -3.24 -9.30
CA VAL A 135 -11.57 -2.47 -8.05
C VAL A 135 -12.60 -3.11 -7.13
N GLY A 136 -12.29 -3.13 -5.86
CA GLY A 136 -13.19 -3.64 -4.83
C GLY A 136 -13.01 -2.92 -3.51
N VAL A 137 -13.89 -3.20 -2.57
CA VAL A 137 -13.78 -2.77 -1.17
C VAL A 137 -13.81 -4.04 -0.31
N GLY A 138 -12.85 -4.16 0.57
CA GLY A 138 -12.71 -5.31 1.45
C GLY A 138 -11.93 -4.93 2.69
N THR A 139 -11.65 -5.90 3.55
CA THR A 139 -10.69 -5.70 4.64
C THR A 139 -9.27 -5.91 4.13
N ALA A 140 -8.28 -5.37 4.84
CA ALA A 140 -6.87 -5.57 4.51
C ALA A 140 -6.47 -7.05 4.56
N GLY A 141 -7.13 -7.86 5.40
CA GLY A 141 -6.99 -9.32 5.47
C GLY A 141 -7.75 -10.11 4.41
N GLY A 142 -8.43 -9.42 3.47
CA GLY A 142 -9.13 -10.05 2.33
C GLY A 142 -10.60 -10.42 2.61
N GLY A 143 -11.18 -9.98 3.72
CA GLY A 143 -12.59 -10.17 4.03
C GLY A 143 -13.50 -9.29 3.16
N GLU A 144 -14.72 -9.73 2.94
CA GLU A 144 -15.74 -8.95 2.23
C GLU A 144 -16.31 -7.85 3.12
N VAL A 145 -16.62 -6.70 2.50
CA VAL A 145 -17.23 -5.54 3.19
C VAL A 145 -18.47 -5.10 2.43
N SER A 146 -19.53 -4.81 3.17
CA SER A 146 -20.76 -4.22 2.64
C SER A 146 -20.93 -2.79 3.18
N GLY A 147 -21.87 -2.03 2.60
CA GLY A 147 -22.21 -0.69 3.08
C GLY A 147 -21.30 0.44 2.57
N TYR A 148 -20.42 0.17 1.61
CA TYR A 148 -19.70 1.23 0.89
C TYR A 148 -20.57 1.85 -0.21
N SER A 149 -20.24 3.06 -0.59
CA SER A 149 -20.89 3.81 -1.66
C SER A 149 -19.88 4.41 -2.63
N ASP A 150 -20.36 4.92 -3.75
CA ASP A 150 -19.57 5.75 -4.68
C ASP A 150 -18.22 5.14 -5.10
N LEU A 151 -18.21 3.82 -5.37
CA LEU A 151 -17.01 3.18 -5.87
C LEU A 151 -16.68 3.73 -7.26
N LYS A 152 -15.54 4.40 -7.37
CA LYS A 152 -15.10 5.11 -8.58
C LYS A 152 -13.62 4.85 -8.81
N ALA A 153 -13.23 4.89 -10.08
CA ALA A 153 -11.83 4.81 -10.47
C ALA A 153 -11.51 5.82 -11.57
N LYS A 154 -10.24 6.20 -11.65
CA LYS A 154 -9.67 6.92 -12.80
C LYS A 154 -8.34 6.33 -13.18
N VAL A 155 -7.97 6.48 -14.45
CA VAL A 155 -6.67 6.09 -14.96
C VAL A 155 -5.89 7.33 -15.35
N VAL A 156 -4.62 7.37 -14.98
CA VAL A 156 -3.70 8.46 -15.29
C VAL A 156 -2.42 7.87 -15.87
N VAL A 157 -1.94 8.42 -16.98
CA VAL A 157 -0.64 8.05 -17.54
C VAL A 157 0.37 9.15 -17.24
N LYS A 158 1.52 8.77 -16.70
CA LYS A 158 2.64 9.65 -16.38
C LYS A 158 3.85 9.30 -17.24
N ARG A 159 4.59 10.33 -17.61
CA ARG A 159 5.93 10.23 -18.20
C ARG A 159 6.93 10.66 -17.14
N GLY A 160 7.69 9.70 -16.60
CA GLY A 160 8.44 9.94 -15.38
C GLY A 160 7.51 10.31 -14.21
N SER A 161 7.65 11.53 -13.66
CA SER A 161 6.78 12.07 -12.62
C SER A 161 5.64 12.95 -13.15
N THR A 162 5.65 13.30 -14.44
CA THR A 162 4.70 14.28 -15.02
C THR A 162 3.50 13.56 -15.60
N VAL A 163 2.29 13.99 -15.22
CA VAL A 163 1.05 13.55 -15.85
C VAL A 163 0.99 14.03 -17.29
N LEU A 164 0.65 13.15 -18.22
CA LEU A 164 0.44 13.54 -19.62
C LEU A 164 -0.76 14.49 -19.72
N SER A 165 -0.70 15.42 -20.68
CA SER A 165 -1.73 16.46 -20.88
C SER A 165 -3.13 15.90 -21.02
N GLU A 166 -3.26 14.75 -21.65
CA GLU A 166 -4.54 14.06 -21.91
C GLU A 166 -5.20 13.54 -20.63
N PHE A 167 -4.45 13.47 -19.51
CA PHE A 167 -4.92 12.95 -18.23
C PHE A 167 -4.90 13.99 -17.10
N GLN A 168 -4.59 15.25 -17.39
CA GLN A 168 -4.55 16.30 -16.36
C GLN A 168 -5.93 16.51 -15.73
N ASP A 169 -6.98 16.42 -16.53
CA ASP A 169 -8.38 16.60 -16.12
C ASP A 169 -9.13 15.26 -16.03
N ALA A 170 -8.41 14.15 -15.80
CA ALA A 170 -9.03 12.84 -15.67
C ALA A 170 -9.96 12.79 -14.44
N GLU A 171 -11.21 12.48 -14.67
CA GLU A 171 -12.25 12.40 -13.64
C GLU A 171 -12.44 10.96 -13.14
N PHE A 172 -12.93 10.84 -11.91
CA PHE A 172 -13.36 9.57 -11.34
C PHE A 172 -14.70 9.13 -11.97
N VAL A 173 -14.72 7.94 -12.55
CA VAL A 173 -15.90 7.31 -13.13
C VAL A 173 -16.37 6.17 -12.24
N GLY A 174 -17.69 5.98 -12.14
CA GLY A 174 -18.28 4.87 -11.38
C GLY A 174 -17.85 3.51 -11.96
N VAL A 175 -17.47 2.60 -11.07
CA VAL A 175 -17.09 1.23 -11.41
C VAL A 175 -17.85 0.23 -10.57
N THR A 176 -18.02 -0.98 -11.09
CA THR A 176 -18.66 -2.09 -10.38
C THR A 176 -17.59 -2.92 -9.68
N ALA A 177 -17.78 -3.22 -8.40
CA ALA A 177 -16.85 -4.03 -7.63
C ALA A 177 -16.59 -5.39 -8.28
N GLY A 178 -15.33 -5.77 -8.37
CA GLY A 178 -14.89 -7.04 -8.96
C GLY A 178 -15.00 -7.13 -10.49
N GLN A 179 -15.62 -6.15 -11.14
CA GLN A 179 -15.65 -6.10 -12.59
C GLN A 179 -14.30 -5.67 -13.14
N SER A 180 -13.83 -6.38 -14.18
CA SER A 180 -12.57 -6.05 -14.85
C SER A 180 -12.80 -5.02 -15.94
N TYR A 181 -11.96 -3.97 -15.93
CA TYR A 181 -11.93 -2.91 -16.92
C TYR A 181 -10.57 -2.96 -17.65
N THR A 182 -10.57 -2.53 -18.90
CA THR A 182 -9.36 -2.56 -19.73
C THR A 182 -9.00 -1.14 -20.15
N PHE A 183 -7.73 -0.80 -20.02
CA PHE A 183 -7.17 0.46 -20.47
C PHE A 183 -6.00 0.20 -21.43
N ASP A 184 -6.12 0.67 -22.68
CA ASP A 184 -5.05 0.63 -23.65
C ASP A 184 -4.20 1.90 -23.53
N ALA A 185 -2.99 1.75 -23.01
CA ALA A 185 -2.03 2.84 -22.86
C ALA A 185 -1.21 3.08 -24.13
N SER A 186 -1.23 2.17 -25.09
CA SER A 186 -0.37 2.20 -26.31
C SER A 186 -0.36 3.55 -27.05
N PRO A 187 -1.51 4.24 -27.25
CA PRO A 187 -1.55 5.52 -27.96
C PRO A 187 -0.74 6.63 -27.30
N TYR A 188 -0.43 6.49 -26.01
CA TYR A 188 0.22 7.51 -25.19
C TYR A 188 1.72 7.26 -24.99
N LEU A 189 2.21 6.06 -25.29
CA LEU A 189 3.59 5.63 -25.06
C LEU A 189 4.47 5.91 -26.29
N LYS A 190 4.61 7.18 -26.65
CA LYS A 190 5.20 7.60 -27.97
C LYS A 190 6.71 7.75 -27.93
N ASP A 191 7.33 7.88 -26.78
CA ASP A 191 8.76 8.16 -26.64
C ASP A 191 9.50 7.01 -25.94
N ALA A 192 10.77 6.85 -26.24
CA ALA A 192 11.66 5.90 -25.58
C ALA A 192 12.02 6.40 -24.17
N THR A 193 11.10 6.19 -23.22
CA THR A 193 11.23 6.61 -21.82
C THR A 193 10.38 5.73 -20.92
N THR A 194 10.45 5.97 -19.62
CA THR A 194 9.63 5.26 -18.65
C THR A 194 8.27 5.96 -18.46
N TYR A 195 7.22 5.16 -18.57
CA TYR A 195 5.86 5.57 -18.28
C TYR A 195 5.31 4.81 -17.08
N THR A 196 4.34 5.40 -16.42
CA THR A 196 3.57 4.80 -15.35
C THR A 196 2.10 4.94 -15.67
N VAL A 197 1.40 3.83 -15.80
CA VAL A 197 -0.06 3.78 -15.81
C VAL A 197 -0.50 3.64 -14.37
N GLN A 198 -1.21 4.64 -13.87
CA GLN A 198 -1.69 4.72 -12.49
C GLN A 198 -3.20 4.60 -12.50
N VAL A 199 -3.72 3.66 -11.72
CA VAL A 199 -5.14 3.53 -11.41
C VAL A 199 -5.35 4.04 -10.01
N GLU A 200 -6.22 5.04 -9.88
CA GLU A 200 -6.65 5.57 -8.59
C GLU A 200 -8.10 5.17 -8.40
N ALA A 201 -8.44 4.66 -7.23
CA ALA A 201 -9.80 4.29 -6.88
C ALA A 201 -10.20 4.89 -5.54
N GLN A 202 -11.49 5.18 -5.40
CA GLN A 202 -12.08 5.71 -4.18
C GLN A 202 -13.43 5.07 -3.90
N ALA A 203 -13.80 5.00 -2.62
CA ALA A 203 -15.11 4.59 -2.16
C ALA A 203 -15.51 5.38 -0.91
N GLY A 204 -16.79 5.68 -0.76
CA GLY A 204 -17.34 6.23 0.48
C GLY A 204 -17.55 5.10 1.49
N TYR A 205 -17.10 5.27 2.72
CA TYR A 205 -17.31 4.31 3.79
C TYR A 205 -17.32 5.03 5.15
N ASP A 206 -18.30 4.74 5.99
CA ASP A 206 -18.44 5.28 7.36
C ASP A 206 -18.27 6.82 7.43
N GLY A 207 -18.92 7.53 6.49
CA GLY A 207 -18.85 8.99 6.41
C GLY A 207 -17.53 9.57 5.89
N GLY A 208 -16.55 8.73 5.57
CA GLY A 208 -15.25 9.11 5.01
C GLY A 208 -15.06 8.64 3.57
N THR A 209 -13.91 8.98 2.99
CA THR A 209 -13.50 8.51 1.68
C THR A 209 -12.25 7.65 1.81
N LEU A 210 -12.36 6.40 1.40
CA LEU A 210 -11.22 5.51 1.23
C LEU A 210 -10.59 5.72 -0.13
N MET A 211 -9.26 5.70 -0.21
CA MET A 211 -8.54 5.86 -1.47
C MET A 211 -7.43 4.82 -1.60
N LYS A 212 -7.20 4.36 -2.82
CA LYS A 212 -6.09 3.47 -3.18
C LYS A 212 -5.52 3.87 -4.53
N THR A 213 -4.23 3.66 -4.67
CA THR A 213 -3.51 3.83 -5.94
C THR A 213 -2.73 2.56 -6.23
N ALA A 214 -2.82 2.09 -7.47
CA ALA A 214 -1.99 1.01 -8.00
C ALA A 214 -1.30 1.47 -9.29
N THR A 215 -0.11 0.98 -9.57
CA THR A 215 0.70 1.45 -10.69
C THR A 215 1.31 0.29 -11.48
N ALA A 216 1.28 0.41 -12.80
CA ALA A 216 2.02 -0.42 -13.72
C ALA A 216 3.10 0.43 -14.41
N ARG A 217 4.36 0.02 -14.32
CA ARG A 217 5.48 0.74 -14.91
C ARG A 217 5.99 0.03 -16.16
N VAL A 218 6.15 0.78 -17.23
CA VAL A 218 6.72 0.30 -18.48
C VAL A 218 7.78 1.26 -18.99
N THR A 219 8.91 0.73 -19.44
CA THR A 219 9.94 1.50 -20.13
C THR A 219 9.90 1.15 -21.61
N MET A 220 9.54 2.14 -22.42
CA MET A 220 9.61 2.02 -23.86
C MET A 220 11.04 2.25 -24.30
N VAL A 221 11.57 1.36 -25.12
CA VAL A 221 12.95 1.38 -25.55
C VAL A 221 12.99 1.48 -27.07
N ALA A 222 13.69 2.48 -27.60
CA ALA A 222 14.01 2.50 -28.99
C ALA A 222 14.96 1.34 -29.30
N MET A 223 14.61 0.53 -30.28
CA MET A 223 15.51 -0.52 -30.74
C MET A 223 16.58 0.14 -31.62
N GLU A 224 17.81 0.06 -31.18
CA GLU A 224 18.95 0.52 -31.95
C GLU A 224 19.78 -0.70 -32.37
N LEU A 225 20.07 -0.80 -33.64
CA LEU A 225 21.05 -1.70 -34.17
C LEU A 225 22.25 -0.86 -34.62
N SER A 226 23.36 -0.96 -33.89
CA SER A 226 24.61 -0.33 -34.31
C SER A 226 25.58 -1.38 -34.77
N THR A 227 26.22 -1.12 -35.90
CA THR A 227 27.34 -1.92 -36.39
C THR A 227 28.57 -1.02 -36.47
N THR A 228 29.66 -1.48 -35.91
CA THR A 228 30.97 -0.87 -36.15
C THR A 228 31.84 -1.95 -36.80
N TYR A 229 32.31 -1.70 -38.00
CA TYR A 229 33.31 -2.54 -38.62
C TYR A 229 34.47 -1.66 -39.07
N SER A 230 35.66 -2.11 -38.88
CA SER A 230 36.80 -1.57 -39.55
C SER A 230 37.26 -2.58 -40.59
N VAL A 231 37.25 -2.14 -41.79
CA VAL A 231 37.85 -2.90 -42.87
C VAL A 231 39.34 -2.64 -42.82
N GLY A 232 40.12 -3.66 -42.46
CA GLY A 232 41.58 -3.56 -42.54
C GLY A 232 42.05 -3.24 -43.98
N ASN A 233 43.32 -3.01 -44.15
CA ASN A 233 43.90 -2.70 -45.47
C ASN A 233 43.45 -3.74 -46.50
N GLY A 234 42.49 -3.36 -47.31
CA GLY A 234 42.03 -4.18 -48.41
C GLY A 234 43.17 -4.44 -49.38
N LEU A 235 43.03 -5.50 -50.15
CA LEU A 235 43.93 -5.72 -51.28
C LEU A 235 43.76 -4.60 -52.33
N ALA A 236 44.75 -4.35 -53.10
CA ALA A 236 44.75 -3.30 -54.16
C ALA A 236 43.60 -3.45 -55.16
N ASP A 237 43.03 -4.64 -55.26
CA ASP A 237 41.85 -4.97 -56.09
C ASP A 237 40.50 -4.87 -55.33
N GLY A 238 40.50 -4.40 -54.08
CA GLY A 238 39.30 -4.28 -53.27
C GLY A 238 38.83 -5.58 -52.63
N GLY A 239 39.57 -6.67 -52.74
CA GLY A 239 39.27 -7.94 -52.11
C GLY A 239 39.83 -8.07 -50.68
N TYR A 240 39.37 -9.05 -49.95
CA TYR A 240 39.84 -9.42 -48.62
C TYR A 240 40.35 -10.87 -48.66
N ARG A 241 41.48 -11.12 -48.01
CA ARG A 241 42.07 -12.46 -47.97
C ARG A 241 41.59 -13.27 -46.77
N ASN A 242 40.99 -12.63 -45.78
CA ASN A 242 40.57 -13.28 -44.55
C ASN A 242 39.12 -12.95 -44.25
N ASP A 243 38.50 -13.74 -43.38
CA ASP A 243 37.17 -13.46 -42.86
C ASP A 243 37.13 -12.09 -42.19
N VAL A 244 36.09 -11.33 -42.46
CA VAL A 244 35.84 -10.03 -41.86
C VAL A 244 34.83 -10.25 -40.74
N ASN A 245 35.25 -10.00 -39.53
CA ASN A 245 34.35 -10.05 -38.37
C ASN A 245 33.65 -8.69 -38.21
N ILE A 246 32.35 -8.68 -38.39
CA ILE A 246 31.52 -7.48 -38.22
C ILE A 246 30.74 -7.63 -36.89
N PRO A 247 31.14 -6.91 -35.84
CA PRO A 247 30.40 -6.94 -34.60
C PRO A 247 29.08 -6.20 -34.73
N PHE A 248 28.00 -6.85 -34.31
CA PHE A 248 26.68 -6.25 -34.21
C PHE A 248 26.29 -6.08 -32.76
N THR A 249 25.79 -4.92 -32.38
CA THR A 249 25.24 -4.67 -31.07
C THR A 249 23.78 -4.25 -31.19
N ALA A 250 22.87 -5.07 -30.70
CA ALA A 250 21.45 -4.73 -30.58
C ALA A 250 21.18 -4.19 -29.19
N LYS A 251 20.68 -2.97 -29.09
CA LYS A 251 20.13 -2.37 -27.87
C LYS A 251 18.61 -2.40 -27.94
N GLY A 252 17.96 -2.55 -26.81
CA GLY A 252 16.50 -2.56 -26.75
C GLY A 252 15.99 -3.51 -25.68
N THR A 253 14.85 -4.13 -25.93
CA THR A 253 14.18 -5.04 -25.00
C THR A 253 15.03 -6.25 -24.63
N SER A 254 14.81 -6.80 -23.44
CA SER A 254 15.27 -8.14 -23.10
C SER A 254 14.54 -9.17 -23.98
N GLY A 255 15.17 -10.30 -24.22
CA GLY A 255 14.62 -11.39 -25.01
C GLY A 255 15.45 -11.70 -26.25
N GLU A 256 15.02 -12.72 -26.98
CA GLU A 256 15.70 -13.20 -28.17
C GLU A 256 15.61 -12.16 -29.29
N LYS A 257 16.73 -11.90 -29.93
CA LYS A 257 16.86 -10.94 -31.04
C LYS A 257 17.45 -11.63 -32.26
N ASN A 258 16.78 -11.51 -33.38
CA ASN A 258 17.26 -12.04 -34.64
C ASN A 258 17.84 -10.90 -35.47
N ILE A 259 19.06 -11.09 -35.98
CA ILE A 259 19.73 -10.15 -36.84
C ILE A 259 19.74 -10.74 -38.25
N TYR A 260 19.15 -10.02 -39.20
CA TYR A 260 19.15 -10.36 -40.59
C TYR A 260 20.15 -9.45 -41.31
N TYR A 261 20.98 -10.04 -42.13
CA TYR A 261 21.95 -9.30 -42.93
C TYR A 261 21.89 -9.69 -44.40
N ARG A 262 22.33 -8.80 -45.26
CA ARG A 262 22.46 -9.04 -46.70
C ARG A 262 23.86 -8.71 -47.15
N VAL A 263 24.40 -9.52 -48.05
CA VAL A 263 25.67 -9.28 -48.71
C VAL A 263 25.38 -8.85 -50.14
N ASN A 264 25.88 -7.67 -50.54
CA ASN A 264 25.74 -7.13 -51.88
C ASN A 264 24.30 -7.11 -52.42
N GLY A 265 23.32 -6.82 -51.55
CA GLY A 265 21.90 -6.78 -51.93
C GLY A 265 21.26 -8.14 -52.20
N GLY A 266 21.95 -9.24 -51.90
CA GLY A 266 21.41 -10.60 -51.98
C GLY A 266 20.29 -10.90 -51.01
N GLN A 267 19.88 -12.17 -50.92
CA GLN A 267 18.86 -12.63 -49.99
C GLN A 267 19.32 -12.41 -48.55
N ALA A 268 18.40 -12.08 -47.65
CA ALA A 268 18.68 -11.98 -46.20
C ALA A 268 18.92 -13.34 -45.58
N PHE A 269 19.82 -13.43 -44.63
CA PHE A 269 20.17 -14.62 -43.87
C PHE A 269 19.77 -14.45 -42.39
#